data_0ba8d05c84af651b1c0647a5f8eeca24
#
_entry.id   0ba8d05c84af651b1c0647a5f8eeca24
#
_cell.length_a   1.000
_cell.length_b   1.000
_cell.length_c   1.000
_cell.angle_alpha   90.00
_cell.angle_beta   90.00
_cell.angle_gamma   90.00
#
_symmetry.space_group_name_H-M   'P 1'
#
loop_
_entity.id
_entity.type
_entity.pdbx_description
1 polymer ?
#
loop_
_entity_poly.entity_id
_entity_poly.type
_entity_poly.pdbx_seq_one_letter_code
_entity_poly.pdbx_strand_id
1 'polypeptide(L)'
;MVSMHRVGLYWFQNDLRTADNPALLQAASQVDKLICIYCLPGNSNSNKTPSRLSPLRLQFLQESLSNLDQSLQACDQRLEVYYQPPLEVIAQLITQHNVSHIYASVSADYYFNRLWDILRQRYAMIDFAQPGSSCLFNPSQLPFELQDLPDSFSKFRRQMEPIDINRPVEAPKSLPPRPATATDTDWQQQFPDFIAQQKPMFHGGEKQGNQHLQN
;
A
#
# COMPACT_ATOMS: atom_id res chain seq x y z
N MET A 1 28.13 8.53 -20.12
CA MET A 1 27.55 7.78 -19.00
C MET A 1 26.05 7.91 -19.11
N VAL A 2 25.34 6.83 -19.42
CA VAL A 2 23.88 6.82 -19.38
C VAL A 2 23.51 6.90 -17.89
N SER A 3 22.87 8.00 -17.49
CA SER A 3 22.33 8.12 -16.13
C SER A 3 21.32 6.99 -15.94
N MET A 4 21.65 5.99 -15.15
CA MET A 4 20.69 4.94 -14.80
C MET A 4 19.64 5.59 -13.91
N HIS A 5 18.43 5.79 -14.46
CA HIS A 5 17.30 6.26 -13.68
C HIS A 5 16.93 5.23 -12.62
N ARG A 6 16.76 5.69 -11.39
CA ARG A 6 16.26 4.85 -10.30
C ARG A 6 14.78 4.65 -10.50
N VAL A 7 14.36 3.42 -10.70
CA VAL A 7 12.95 3.05 -10.85
C VAL A 7 12.48 2.43 -9.54
N GLY A 8 11.45 3.03 -8.95
CA GLY A 8 10.77 2.54 -7.75
C GLY A 8 9.47 1.82 -8.09
N LEU A 9 9.13 0.85 -7.28
CA LEU A 9 7.84 0.19 -7.25
C LEU A 9 7.21 0.46 -5.89
N TYR A 10 6.02 1.06 -5.85
CA TYR A 10 5.22 1.18 -4.65
C TYR A 10 4.09 0.15 -4.66
N TRP A 11 4.14 -0.78 -3.73
CA TRP A 11 3.15 -1.84 -3.59
C TRP A 11 2.13 -1.50 -2.50
N PHE A 12 1.00 -0.93 -2.93
CA PHE A 12 -0.13 -0.63 -2.04
C PHE A 12 -0.72 -1.90 -1.42
N GLN A 13 -1.11 -1.81 -0.17
CA GLN A 13 -1.78 -2.87 0.59
C GLN A 13 -3.08 -2.35 1.23
N ASN A 14 -3.09 -2.16 2.54
CA ASN A 14 -4.23 -1.63 3.28
C ASN A 14 -4.21 -0.09 3.39
N ASP A 15 -3.18 0.54 2.90
CA ASP A 15 -2.91 1.98 2.94
C ASP A 15 -3.36 2.69 1.66
N LEU A 16 -4.59 2.40 1.18
CA LEU A 16 -5.16 2.89 -0.08
C LEU A 16 -5.48 4.39 -0.02
N ARG A 17 -4.44 5.22 0.24
CA ARG A 17 -4.54 6.67 0.37
C ARG A 17 -3.24 7.36 -0.06
N THR A 18 -3.34 8.64 -0.41
CA THR A 18 -2.19 9.48 -0.75
C THR A 18 -1.78 10.40 0.40
N ALA A 19 -2.73 10.87 1.20
CA ALA A 19 -2.43 11.64 2.41
C ALA A 19 -2.01 10.71 3.56
N ASP A 20 -1.19 11.24 4.46
CA ASP A 20 -0.64 10.50 5.60
C ASP A 20 -0.01 9.15 5.19
N ASN A 21 0.74 9.19 4.09
CA ASN A 21 1.44 8.02 3.56
C ASN A 21 2.96 8.27 3.47
N PRO A 22 3.70 8.12 4.59
CA PRO A 22 5.14 8.34 4.63
C PRO A 22 5.91 7.44 3.66
N ALA A 23 5.42 6.22 3.41
CA ALA A 23 6.06 5.29 2.49
C ALA A 23 5.99 5.77 1.03
N LEU A 24 4.85 6.33 0.62
CA LEU A 24 4.69 6.93 -0.71
C LEU A 24 5.57 8.17 -0.86
N LEU A 25 5.65 9.02 0.17
CA LEU A 25 6.52 10.20 0.15
C LEU A 25 8.00 9.83 0.09
N GLN A 26 8.42 8.79 0.83
CA GLN A 26 9.78 8.30 0.75
C GLN A 26 10.09 7.78 -0.66
N ALA A 27 9.21 6.98 -1.24
CA ALA A 27 9.36 6.51 -2.62
C ALA A 27 9.50 7.70 -3.58
N ALA A 28 8.60 8.68 -3.49
CA ALA A 28 8.63 9.86 -4.35
C ALA A 28 9.95 10.66 -4.26
N SER A 29 10.59 10.69 -3.09
CA SER A 29 11.83 11.45 -2.87
C SER A 29 13.10 10.72 -3.31
N GLN A 30 13.06 9.40 -3.45
CA GLN A 30 14.26 8.57 -3.64
C GLN A 30 14.43 8.04 -5.06
N VAL A 31 13.40 8.10 -5.91
CA VAL A 31 13.45 7.54 -7.26
C VAL A 31 13.11 8.56 -8.34
N ASP A 32 13.59 8.31 -9.56
CA ASP A 32 13.37 9.18 -10.71
C ASP A 32 12.10 8.80 -11.49
N LYS A 33 11.65 7.54 -11.35
CA LYS A 33 10.41 6.99 -11.91
C LYS A 33 9.75 6.08 -10.90
N LEU A 34 8.41 6.09 -10.87
CA LEU A 34 7.63 5.32 -9.91
C LEU A 34 6.53 4.52 -10.61
N ILE A 35 6.35 3.27 -10.17
CA ILE A 35 5.23 2.41 -10.56
C ILE A 35 4.41 2.16 -9.30
N CYS A 36 3.12 2.49 -9.35
CA CYS A 36 2.19 2.27 -8.24
C CYS A 36 1.33 1.05 -8.55
N ILE A 37 1.42 0.00 -7.74
CA ILE A 37 0.68 -1.24 -7.97
C ILE A 37 -0.20 -1.64 -6.79
N TYR A 38 -1.25 -2.36 -7.12
CA TYR A 38 -2.05 -3.16 -6.18
C TYR A 38 -2.24 -4.56 -6.74
N CYS A 39 -1.98 -5.59 -5.94
CA CYS A 39 -2.26 -6.98 -6.33
C CYS A 39 -3.54 -7.43 -5.62
N LEU A 40 -4.59 -7.67 -6.39
CA LEU A 40 -5.85 -8.19 -5.85
C LEU A 40 -5.61 -9.62 -5.34
N PRO A 41 -6.12 -9.99 -4.15
CA PRO A 41 -6.03 -11.37 -3.67
C PRO A 41 -6.73 -12.30 -4.66
N GLY A 42 -5.92 -13.01 -5.46
CA GLY A 42 -6.43 -13.85 -6.54
C GLY A 42 -7.19 -15.08 -6.04
N ASN A 43 -8.08 -15.59 -6.90
CA ASN A 43 -8.60 -16.95 -6.80
C ASN A 43 -7.46 -17.95 -7.13
N SER A 44 -6.50 -18.14 -6.23
CA SER A 44 -5.59 -19.26 -6.45
C SER A 44 -6.39 -20.56 -6.26
N ASN A 45 -6.34 -21.44 -7.27
CA ASN A 45 -6.95 -22.77 -7.24
C ASN A 45 -6.34 -23.69 -6.17
N SER A 46 -5.53 -23.16 -5.26
CA SER A 46 -5.05 -23.92 -4.12
C SER A 46 -6.11 -23.84 -3.01
N ASN A 47 -6.60 -25.02 -2.58
CA ASN A 47 -7.55 -25.22 -1.48
C ASN A 47 -7.12 -24.62 -0.12
N LYS A 48 -6.13 -23.71 -0.09
CA LYS A 48 -5.54 -23.07 1.09
C LYS A 48 -5.63 -21.56 1.10
N THR A 49 -6.32 -20.94 0.12
CA THR A 49 -6.43 -19.49 0.08
C THR A 49 -7.63 -18.99 0.88
N PRO A 50 -7.45 -17.88 1.62
CA PRO A 50 -8.53 -17.30 2.38
C PRO A 50 -9.67 -16.92 1.44
N SER A 51 -10.81 -17.32 1.85
CA SER A 51 -12.16 -16.95 1.42
C SER A 51 -12.25 -15.85 0.36
N ARG A 52 -13.01 -16.13 -0.69
CA ARG A 52 -13.58 -15.11 -1.58
C ARG A 52 -14.02 -13.92 -0.75
N LEU A 53 -13.53 -12.74 -1.10
CA LEU A 53 -14.05 -11.51 -0.49
C LEU A 53 -15.57 -11.49 -0.68
N SER A 54 -16.31 -11.12 0.36
CA SER A 54 -17.75 -10.93 0.23
C SER A 54 -18.05 -9.83 -0.79
N PRO A 55 -19.23 -9.82 -1.44
CA PRO A 55 -19.60 -8.78 -2.39
C PRO A 55 -19.43 -7.36 -1.83
N LEU A 56 -19.81 -7.12 -0.58
CA LEU A 56 -19.64 -5.81 0.07
C LEU A 56 -18.16 -5.42 0.24
N ARG A 57 -17.28 -6.38 0.56
CA ARG A 57 -15.85 -6.10 0.64
C ARG A 57 -15.23 -5.85 -0.73
N LEU A 58 -15.70 -6.55 -1.76
CA LEU A 58 -15.27 -6.30 -3.14
C LEU A 58 -15.69 -4.92 -3.61
N GLN A 59 -16.94 -4.53 -3.34
CA GLN A 59 -17.43 -3.18 -3.64
C GLN A 59 -16.60 -2.11 -2.94
N PHE A 60 -16.42 -2.24 -1.61
CA PHE A 60 -15.62 -1.31 -0.83
C PHE A 60 -14.17 -1.20 -1.36
N LEU A 61 -13.58 -2.32 -1.74
CA LEU A 61 -12.23 -2.36 -2.31
C LEU A 61 -12.19 -1.67 -3.68
N GLN A 62 -13.14 -1.95 -4.57
CA GLN A 62 -13.22 -1.32 -5.89
C GLN A 62 -13.36 0.20 -5.77
N GLU A 63 -14.24 0.66 -4.88
CA GLU A 63 -14.43 2.09 -4.60
C GLU A 63 -13.14 2.72 -4.04
N SER A 64 -12.44 2.03 -3.14
CA SER A 64 -11.17 2.49 -2.56
C SER A 64 -10.05 2.58 -3.60
N LEU A 65 -9.91 1.57 -4.46
CA LEU A 65 -8.92 1.58 -5.55
C LEU A 65 -9.24 2.66 -6.59
N SER A 66 -10.51 2.86 -6.92
CA SER A 66 -10.93 3.92 -7.85
C SER A 66 -10.64 5.31 -7.28
N ASN A 67 -10.87 5.52 -5.99
CA ASN A 67 -10.55 6.78 -5.33
C ASN A 67 -9.03 7.00 -5.25
N LEU A 68 -8.25 5.96 -4.94
CA LEU A 68 -6.79 6.03 -4.94
C LEU A 68 -6.25 6.37 -6.34
N ASP A 69 -6.74 5.71 -7.39
CA ASP A 69 -6.31 5.98 -8.77
C ASP A 69 -6.62 7.43 -9.18
N GLN A 70 -7.81 7.96 -8.82
CA GLN A 70 -8.13 9.39 -9.02
C GLN A 70 -7.16 10.32 -8.30
N SER A 71 -6.76 9.99 -7.07
CA SER A 71 -5.79 10.78 -6.31
C SER A 71 -4.40 10.72 -6.92
N LEU A 72 -4.00 9.55 -7.43
CA LEU A 72 -2.73 9.36 -8.14
C LEU A 72 -2.71 10.11 -9.48
N GLN A 73 -3.83 10.11 -10.22
CA GLN A 73 -3.96 10.88 -11.47
C GLN A 73 -3.81 12.38 -11.26
N ALA A 74 -4.27 12.91 -10.13
CA ALA A 74 -4.05 14.31 -9.77
C ALA A 74 -2.55 14.65 -9.52
N CYS A 75 -1.71 13.63 -9.37
CA CYS A 75 -0.25 13.73 -9.22
C CYS A 75 0.52 13.20 -10.44
N ASP A 76 -0.13 13.16 -11.62
CA ASP A 76 0.42 12.63 -12.88
C ASP A 76 0.86 11.15 -12.80
N GLN A 77 0.21 10.38 -11.93
CA GLN A 77 0.44 8.96 -11.72
C GLN A 77 -0.81 8.13 -11.99
N ARG A 78 -0.68 6.80 -12.02
CA ARG A 78 -1.79 5.85 -12.14
C ARG A 78 -1.56 4.62 -11.27
N LEU A 79 -2.66 3.99 -10.87
CA LEU A 79 -2.65 2.71 -10.19
C LEU A 79 -2.74 1.57 -11.22
N GLU A 80 -1.80 0.64 -11.14
CA GLU A 80 -1.85 -0.62 -11.88
C GLU A 80 -2.39 -1.71 -10.94
N VAL A 81 -3.53 -2.31 -11.30
CA VAL A 81 -4.14 -3.40 -10.51
C VAL A 81 -3.91 -4.72 -11.20
N TYR A 82 -3.33 -5.66 -10.48
CA TYR A 82 -2.99 -7.00 -10.97
C TYR A 82 -3.83 -8.06 -10.27
N TYR A 83 -4.19 -9.09 -11.04
CA TYR A 83 -5.01 -10.23 -10.60
C TYR A 83 -4.17 -11.50 -10.40
N GLN A 84 -2.89 -11.42 -10.74
CA GLN A 84 -1.92 -12.50 -10.61
C GLN A 84 -1.28 -12.49 -9.21
N PRO A 85 -0.62 -13.58 -8.80
CA PRO A 85 0.13 -13.65 -7.56
C PRO A 85 1.18 -12.54 -7.46
N PRO A 86 1.29 -11.83 -6.32
CA PRO A 86 2.21 -10.70 -6.16
C PRO A 86 3.67 -11.02 -6.50
N LEU A 87 4.15 -12.22 -6.15
CA LEU A 87 5.54 -12.63 -6.45
C LEU A 87 5.82 -12.69 -7.96
N GLU A 88 4.84 -13.11 -8.76
CA GLU A 88 4.96 -13.19 -10.21
C GLU A 88 4.94 -11.78 -10.83
N VAL A 89 3.98 -10.96 -10.40
CA VAL A 89 3.83 -9.57 -10.85
C VAL A 89 5.09 -8.77 -10.57
N ILE A 90 5.56 -8.79 -9.33
CA ILE A 90 6.74 -8.01 -8.91
C ILE A 90 7.99 -8.51 -9.64
N ALA A 91 8.17 -9.84 -9.81
CA ALA A 91 9.27 -10.40 -10.58
C ALA A 91 9.28 -9.92 -12.03
N GLN A 92 8.11 -9.88 -12.66
CA GLN A 92 7.95 -9.37 -14.02
C GLN A 92 8.30 -7.88 -14.11
N LEU A 93 7.76 -7.06 -13.22
CA LEU A 93 8.02 -5.61 -13.20
C LEU A 93 9.48 -5.27 -12.93
N ILE A 94 10.15 -6.02 -12.03
CA ILE A 94 11.59 -5.88 -11.78
C ILE A 94 12.36 -6.05 -13.10
N THR A 95 12.07 -7.11 -13.82
CA THR A 95 12.77 -7.43 -15.08
C THR A 95 12.44 -6.45 -16.19
N GLN A 96 11.16 -6.08 -16.32
CA GLN A 96 10.66 -5.24 -17.41
C GLN A 96 11.13 -3.79 -17.29
N HIS A 97 11.20 -3.26 -16.08
CA HIS A 97 11.46 -1.84 -15.82
C HIS A 97 12.79 -1.58 -15.11
N ASN A 98 13.61 -2.61 -14.87
CA ASN A 98 14.84 -2.51 -14.09
C ASN A 98 14.61 -1.83 -12.73
N VAL A 99 13.59 -2.29 -11.98
CA VAL A 99 13.25 -1.76 -10.67
C VAL A 99 14.44 -1.91 -9.73
N SER A 100 14.83 -0.81 -9.09
CA SER A 100 15.95 -0.75 -8.15
C SER A 100 15.51 -0.56 -6.69
N HIS A 101 14.26 -0.12 -6.48
CA HIS A 101 13.71 0.13 -5.14
C HIS A 101 12.28 -0.37 -5.05
N ILE A 102 11.92 -1.02 -3.95
CA ILE A 102 10.54 -1.47 -3.68
C ILE A 102 10.09 -0.92 -2.34
N TYR A 103 8.92 -0.31 -2.33
CA TYR A 103 8.32 0.32 -1.17
C TYR A 103 6.97 -0.28 -0.85
N ALA A 104 6.67 -0.41 0.42
CA ALA A 104 5.33 -0.68 0.93
C ALA A 104 5.23 -0.13 2.36
N SER A 105 4.03 0.09 2.85
CA SER A 105 3.82 0.40 4.26
C SER A 105 4.06 -0.82 5.14
N VAL A 106 4.58 -0.60 6.36
CA VAL A 106 4.64 -1.65 7.38
C VAL A 106 3.24 -2.23 7.60
N SER A 107 3.16 -3.54 7.64
CA SER A 107 1.91 -4.27 7.85
C SER A 107 2.05 -5.30 8.97
N ALA A 108 0.97 -5.51 9.73
CA ALA A 108 0.87 -6.60 10.70
C ALA A 108 0.43 -7.92 10.03
N ASP A 109 0.13 -7.92 8.73
CA ASP A 109 -0.31 -9.10 8.00
C ASP A 109 0.84 -10.11 7.82
N TYR A 110 0.66 -11.30 8.36
CA TYR A 110 1.66 -12.38 8.29
C TYR A 110 1.97 -12.81 6.85
N TYR A 111 0.95 -12.93 6.00
CA TYR A 111 1.14 -13.39 4.62
C TYR A 111 1.87 -12.37 3.79
N PHE A 112 1.53 -11.10 3.95
CA PHE A 112 2.25 -10.00 3.31
C PHE A 112 3.73 -9.99 3.74
N ASN A 113 4.01 -10.04 5.04
CA ASN A 113 5.38 -10.02 5.55
C ASN A 113 6.20 -11.20 5.04
N ARG A 114 5.59 -12.39 4.95
CA ARG A 114 6.24 -13.56 4.35
C ARG A 114 6.59 -13.35 2.87
N LEU A 115 5.67 -12.78 2.07
CA LEU A 115 5.96 -12.45 0.67
C LEU A 115 7.06 -11.41 0.54
N TRP A 116 7.06 -10.41 1.41
CA TRP A 116 8.08 -9.37 1.48
C TRP A 116 9.47 -9.95 1.76
N ASP A 117 9.56 -10.86 2.72
CA ASP A 117 10.84 -11.52 3.05
C ASP A 117 11.34 -12.41 1.90
N ILE A 118 10.45 -13.12 1.21
CA ILE A 118 10.81 -13.90 0.02
C ILE A 118 11.37 -12.98 -1.08
N LEU A 119 10.74 -11.82 -1.33
CA LEU A 119 11.22 -10.87 -2.32
C LEU A 119 12.59 -10.31 -1.95
N ARG A 120 12.80 -9.91 -0.70
CA ARG A 120 14.08 -9.39 -0.21
C ARG A 120 15.20 -10.41 -0.35
N GLN A 121 14.94 -11.67 -0.03
CA GLN A 121 15.93 -12.75 -0.17
C GLN A 121 16.24 -13.03 -1.64
N ARG A 122 15.22 -13.02 -2.50
CA ARG A 122 15.39 -13.31 -3.93
C ARG A 122 16.07 -12.20 -4.70
N TYR A 123 15.88 -10.94 -4.32
CA TYR A 123 16.36 -9.76 -5.01
C TYR A 123 17.25 -8.90 -4.10
N ALA A 124 18.34 -9.49 -3.60
CA ALA A 124 19.25 -8.85 -2.65
C ALA A 124 19.94 -7.56 -3.18
N MET A 125 19.91 -7.31 -4.49
CA MET A 125 20.45 -6.10 -5.12
C MET A 125 19.42 -4.96 -5.23
N ILE A 126 18.18 -5.18 -4.81
CA ILE A 126 17.12 -4.18 -4.79
C ILE A 126 17.00 -3.62 -3.38
N ASP A 127 16.82 -2.32 -3.27
CA ASP A 127 16.56 -1.67 -2.00
C ASP A 127 15.08 -1.82 -1.61
N PHE A 128 14.84 -2.36 -0.42
CA PHE A 128 13.50 -2.57 0.13
C PHE A 128 13.27 -1.65 1.33
N ALA A 129 12.18 -0.90 1.33
CA ALA A 129 11.82 -0.01 2.43
C ALA A 129 10.35 -0.15 2.83
N GLN A 130 10.10 -0.23 4.15
CA GLN A 130 8.77 -0.30 4.75
C GLN A 130 8.62 0.76 5.84
N PRO A 131 8.41 2.04 5.50
CA PRO A 131 8.05 3.05 6.49
C PRO A 131 6.69 2.76 7.14
N GLY A 132 6.58 3.07 8.43
CA GLY A 132 5.32 2.91 9.16
C GLY A 132 4.30 3.97 8.76
N SER A 133 3.05 3.55 8.53
CA SER A 133 1.93 4.43 8.17
C SER A 133 0.60 4.08 8.86
N SER A 134 0.58 2.99 9.64
CA SER A 134 -0.66 2.43 10.18
C SER A 134 -0.76 2.55 11.71
N CYS A 135 0.28 3.02 12.37
CA CYS A 135 0.34 3.12 13.83
C CYS A 135 0.44 4.57 14.26
N LEU A 136 -0.24 4.91 15.35
CA LEU A 136 -0.20 6.23 15.97
C LEU A 136 1.21 6.58 16.45
N PHE A 137 1.95 5.57 16.92
CA PHE A 137 3.33 5.68 17.37
C PHE A 137 4.20 4.69 16.60
N ASN A 138 5.37 5.12 16.17
CA ASN A 138 6.38 4.21 15.66
C ASN A 138 7.06 3.45 16.82
N PRO A 139 7.58 2.24 16.61
CA PRO A 139 8.30 1.51 17.64
C PRO A 139 9.42 2.31 18.30
N SER A 140 10.11 3.17 17.57
CA SER A 140 11.17 4.04 18.07
C SER A 140 10.70 5.16 19.02
N GLN A 141 9.40 5.45 19.07
CA GLN A 141 8.80 6.44 19.97
C GLN A 141 8.33 5.81 21.29
N LEU A 142 8.32 4.48 21.38
CA LEU A 142 7.88 3.80 22.59
C LEU A 142 8.91 4.01 23.71
N PRO A 143 8.49 4.30 24.95
CA PRO A 143 9.37 4.46 26.11
C PRO A 143 9.83 3.11 26.69
N PHE A 144 9.58 2.00 25.99
CA PHE A 144 9.93 0.62 26.36
C PHE A 144 10.15 -0.20 25.08
N GLU A 145 10.87 -1.28 25.21
CA GLU A 145 11.01 -2.26 24.12
C GLU A 145 9.71 -3.07 23.96
N LEU A 146 9.44 -3.53 22.73
CA LEU A 146 8.21 -4.29 22.43
C LEU A 146 8.05 -5.56 23.28
N GLN A 147 9.15 -6.19 23.70
CA GLN A 147 9.14 -7.34 24.61
C GLN A 147 8.72 -6.97 26.04
N ASP A 148 8.88 -5.70 26.42
CA ASP A 148 8.53 -5.16 27.74
C ASP A 148 7.19 -4.41 27.70
N LEU A 149 6.34 -4.74 26.73
CA LEU A 149 5.02 -4.12 26.59
C LEU A 149 4.23 -4.26 27.90
N PRO A 150 3.67 -3.15 28.44
CA PRO A 150 2.89 -3.21 29.67
C PRO A 150 1.73 -4.20 29.60
N ASP A 151 1.57 -5.01 30.66
CA ASP A 151 0.58 -6.08 30.77
C ASP A 151 -0.87 -5.60 30.85
N SER A 152 -1.10 -4.29 31.03
CA SER A 152 -2.44 -3.70 31.08
C SER A 152 -2.52 -2.40 30.30
N PHE A 153 -3.68 -2.16 29.66
CA PHE A 153 -3.95 -0.94 28.91
C PHE A 153 -3.77 0.33 29.76
N SER A 154 -4.15 0.30 31.05
CA SER A 154 -4.00 1.46 31.93
C SER A 154 -2.53 1.84 32.18
N LYS A 155 -1.65 0.87 32.32
CA LYS A 155 -0.20 1.11 32.41
C LYS A 155 0.37 1.62 31.10
N PHE A 156 0.01 0.97 29.98
CA PHE A 156 0.38 1.40 28.64
C PHE A 156 -0.04 2.85 28.38
N ARG A 157 -1.31 3.17 28.58
CA ARG A 157 -1.85 4.52 28.38
C ARG A 157 -1.08 5.58 29.16
N ARG A 158 -0.82 5.33 30.46
CA ARG A 158 -0.09 6.28 31.32
C ARG A 158 1.32 6.58 30.80
N GLN A 159 1.98 5.61 30.18
CA GLN A 159 3.32 5.81 29.62
C GLN A 159 3.26 6.51 28.25
N MET A 160 2.19 6.32 27.51
CA MET A 160 2.03 6.90 26.17
C MET A 160 1.42 8.30 26.15
N GLU A 161 0.57 8.65 27.13
CA GLU A 161 -0.08 9.97 27.21
C GLU A 161 0.87 11.18 27.12
N PRO A 162 2.10 11.15 27.71
CA PRO A 162 3.04 12.27 27.60
C PRO A 162 3.79 12.32 26.25
N ILE A 163 3.61 11.35 25.37
CA ILE A 163 4.34 11.29 24.10
C ILE A 163 3.56 12.03 23.02
N ASP A 164 4.23 12.95 22.34
CA ASP A 164 3.64 13.69 21.23
C ASP A 164 3.33 12.77 20.05
N ILE A 165 2.12 12.91 19.53
CA ILE A 165 1.68 12.20 18.32
C ILE A 165 2.21 12.93 17.09
N ASN A 166 2.80 12.19 16.16
CA ASN A 166 3.24 12.74 14.90
C ASN A 166 2.06 13.33 14.12
N ARG A 167 2.26 14.50 13.54
CA ARG A 167 1.25 15.09 12.66
C ARG A 167 1.14 14.27 11.38
N PRO A 168 -0.09 14.09 10.84
CA PRO A 168 -0.27 13.48 9.54
C PRO A 168 0.54 14.21 8.48
N VAL A 169 1.15 13.47 7.55
CA VAL A 169 1.87 14.07 6.43
C VAL A 169 0.92 14.42 5.30
N GLU A 170 1.16 15.56 4.65
CA GLU A 170 0.34 16.00 3.52
C GLU A 170 0.50 15.05 2.33
N ALA A 171 -0.54 14.96 1.51
CA ALA A 171 -0.46 14.25 0.23
C ALA A 171 0.61 14.89 -0.68
N PRO A 172 1.36 14.09 -1.46
CA PRO A 172 2.33 14.62 -2.42
C PRO A 172 1.61 15.49 -3.47
N LYS A 173 2.21 16.63 -3.83
CA LYS A 173 1.71 17.50 -4.91
C LYS A 173 2.02 16.95 -6.29
N SER A 174 3.07 16.16 -6.41
CA SER A 174 3.48 15.47 -7.62
C SER A 174 4.23 14.21 -7.25
N LEU A 175 4.20 13.22 -8.13
CA LEU A 175 4.95 11.97 -7.99
C LEU A 175 5.93 11.82 -9.16
N PRO A 176 7.01 11.05 -9.03
CA PRO A 176 7.90 10.73 -10.15
C PRO A 176 7.10 10.10 -11.30
N PRO A 177 7.41 10.43 -12.57
CA PRO A 177 6.66 9.93 -13.70
C PRO A 177 6.80 8.41 -13.83
N ARG A 178 5.83 7.79 -14.48
CA ARG A 178 5.87 6.36 -14.83
C ARG A 178 6.99 6.07 -15.82
N PRO A 179 7.59 4.87 -15.84
CA PRO A 179 8.42 4.43 -16.94
C PRO A 179 7.63 4.47 -18.25
N ALA A 180 8.27 4.88 -19.35
CA ALA A 180 7.62 4.96 -20.67
C ALA A 180 7.10 3.60 -21.18
N THR A 181 7.63 2.50 -20.64
CA THR A 181 7.23 1.12 -20.95
C THR A 181 6.07 0.61 -20.10
N ALA A 182 5.56 1.41 -19.16
CA ALA A 182 4.42 1.03 -18.34
C ALA A 182 3.14 1.05 -19.18
N THR A 183 2.36 -0.02 -19.12
CA THR A 183 1.13 -0.19 -19.89
C THR A 183 -0.05 0.41 -19.15
N ASP A 184 -0.89 1.16 -19.85
CA ASP A 184 -2.17 1.57 -19.31
C ASP A 184 -3.15 0.39 -19.37
N THR A 185 -3.40 -0.21 -18.23
CA THR A 185 -4.44 -1.24 -18.09
C THR A 185 -5.72 -0.61 -17.55
N ASP A 186 -6.82 -0.78 -18.26
CA ASP A 186 -8.15 -0.46 -17.72
C ASP A 186 -8.57 -1.60 -16.76
N TRP A 187 -7.97 -1.58 -15.56
CA TRP A 187 -8.21 -2.59 -14.55
C TRP A 187 -9.67 -2.63 -14.08
N GLN A 188 -10.41 -1.55 -14.24
CA GLN A 188 -11.81 -1.45 -13.80
C GLN A 188 -12.69 -2.40 -14.60
N GLN A 189 -12.44 -2.57 -15.91
CA GLN A 189 -13.17 -3.54 -16.73
C GLN A 189 -12.85 -5.00 -16.36
N GLN A 190 -11.72 -5.25 -15.76
CA GLN A 190 -11.30 -6.58 -15.33
C GLN A 190 -11.65 -6.89 -13.87
N PHE A 191 -12.17 -5.88 -13.15
CA PHE A 191 -12.52 -6.09 -11.75
C PHE A 191 -13.64 -7.13 -11.63
N PRO A 192 -13.55 -8.08 -10.68
CA PRO A 192 -14.56 -9.14 -10.56
C PRO A 192 -15.96 -8.57 -10.36
N ASP A 193 -16.92 -9.09 -11.13
CA ASP A 193 -18.32 -8.76 -10.94
C ASP A 193 -18.80 -9.20 -9.55
N PHE A 194 -19.57 -8.34 -8.93
CA PHE A 194 -20.21 -8.65 -7.67
C PHE A 194 -21.66 -8.16 -7.70
N ILE A 195 -22.54 -8.98 -7.15
CA ILE A 195 -23.93 -8.59 -6.93
C ILE A 195 -24.06 -8.20 -5.46
N ALA A 196 -24.15 -6.91 -5.19
CA ALA A 196 -24.43 -6.40 -3.85
C ALA A 196 -25.88 -6.70 -3.50
N GLN A 197 -26.12 -7.67 -2.65
CA GLN A 197 -27.47 -8.00 -2.15
C GLN A 197 -28.01 -6.99 -1.14
N GLN A 198 -27.14 -6.16 -0.59
CA GLN A 198 -27.45 -5.16 0.42
C GLN A 198 -26.79 -3.82 0.07
N LYS A 199 -27.47 -2.73 0.43
CA LYS A 199 -26.88 -1.39 0.32
C LYS A 199 -25.70 -1.28 1.29
N PRO A 200 -24.51 -0.84 0.84
CA PRO A 200 -23.38 -0.68 1.75
C PRO A 200 -23.67 0.41 2.78
N MET A 201 -23.27 0.17 4.03
CA MET A 201 -23.34 1.17 5.10
C MET A 201 -22.25 2.22 4.93
N PHE A 202 -21.09 1.81 4.43
CA PHE A 202 -19.93 2.66 4.19
C PHE A 202 -19.42 2.46 2.77
N HIS A 203 -19.00 3.56 2.15
CA HIS A 203 -18.33 3.56 0.86
C HIS A 203 -16.81 3.57 1.03
N GLY A 204 -16.11 2.96 0.08
CA GLY A 204 -14.66 2.89 0.07
C GLY A 204 -14.00 4.18 -0.38
N GLY A 205 -12.73 4.37 0.02
CA GLY A 205 -11.86 5.44 -0.40
C GLY A 205 -11.60 6.52 0.64
N GLU A 206 -10.43 7.15 0.53
CA GLU A 206 -9.95 8.20 1.44
C GLU A 206 -10.94 9.38 1.54
N LYS A 207 -11.47 9.81 0.39
CA LYS A 207 -12.44 10.91 0.32
C LYS A 207 -13.71 10.60 1.10
N GLN A 208 -14.24 9.39 0.97
CA GLN A 208 -15.44 8.96 1.68
C GLN A 208 -15.18 8.81 3.19
N GLY A 209 -14.02 8.27 3.56
CA GLY A 209 -13.60 8.19 4.96
C GLY A 209 -13.53 9.58 5.62
N ASN A 210 -12.91 10.55 4.96
CA ASN A 210 -12.81 11.93 5.45
C ASN A 210 -14.19 12.60 5.59
N GLN A 211 -15.08 12.40 4.63
CA GLN A 211 -16.47 12.90 4.73
C GLN A 211 -17.23 12.29 5.91
N HIS A 212 -17.02 11.01 6.16
CA HIS A 212 -17.66 10.32 7.30
C HIS A 212 -17.16 10.81 8.66
N LEU A 213 -15.88 11.20 8.75
CA LEU A 213 -15.31 11.75 9.99
C LEU A 213 -15.80 13.18 10.30
N GLN A 214 -16.31 13.92 9.32
CA GLN A 214 -16.80 15.28 9.47
C GLN A 214 -18.31 15.34 9.85
N ASN A 215 -19.04 14.23 9.72
CA ASN A 215 -20.44 14.08 10.08
C ASN A 215 -20.61 13.43 11.45
#